data_203b51bf30356939941c0638af2cf777
#
_entry.id   203b51bf30356939941c0638af2cf777
#
_cell.length_a   1.000
_cell.length_b   1.000
_cell.length_c   1.000
_cell.angle_alpha   90.00
_cell.angle_beta   90.00
_cell.angle_gamma   90.00
#
_symmetry.space_group_name_H-M   'P 1'
#
loop_
_entity.id
_entity.type
_entity.pdbx_description
1 polymer ?
#
loop_
_entity_poly.entity_id
_entity_poly.type
_entity_poly.pdbx_seq_one_letter_code
_entity_poly.pdbx_strand_id
1 'polypeptide(L)'
;MRIIRPGGARGHRAAALTTTVLTASALLLTGCSDDGDSKASNSDGNITLKVEDYGQFGYKEAGLFAKYHELHPNITVKEETTANEQDYYPKLLQQLNSGSGLGDVTGIEVGRIKEIVDTQADKFTDLSSSINVNDWVPWKEKQATTKDGAVIGAGTDIGPMSLCYRKDLFQQAGLPTDREAVAKAVAGGWEDYLKLGEQYKKKAPSGTYFMDSASAMYNAVVSSDAKQYYDADGNPVYKDSAAVKQGWDLAAEAASKKLSQGLPQFTDPWNAALRKGTVATVACPAWMANQISNNAGDSFKGKWDISRAPGSTAANWGGSFLAVPKSGAHTKEAIELAKWLTAPEQQAAVFKAAGIFPSNQGAYELADVKSAKLPYFNDAPIGQIYAGEAKTIPQAVLGPKDGVIKDSISTQINNMEQRGTKPDDAWKAATETIDKAIG
;
A
#
# COMPACT_ATOMS: atom_id res chain seq x y z
N MET A 1 60.70 8.03 -13.92
CA MET A 1 61.49 8.21 -15.15
C MET A 1 60.53 8.69 -16.23
N ARG A 2 60.74 9.96 -16.68
CA ARG A 2 60.28 10.64 -17.90
C ARG A 2 58.87 10.36 -18.42
N ILE A 3 57.90 11.29 -18.28
CA ILE A 3 57.62 12.53 -19.00
C ILE A 3 57.73 12.35 -20.53
N ILE A 4 56.62 12.60 -21.25
CA ILE A 4 56.50 13.46 -22.42
C ILE A 4 55.01 13.68 -22.77
N ARG A 5 54.54 14.95 -22.68
CA ARG A 5 53.60 15.63 -23.62
C ARG A 5 54.49 16.34 -24.62
N PRO A 6 54.04 16.89 -25.77
CA PRO A 6 52.91 17.78 -26.02
C PRO A 6 52.39 17.83 -27.49
N GLY A 7 51.53 18.80 -27.76
CA GLY A 7 51.30 19.54 -29.03
C GLY A 7 49.91 19.29 -29.63
N GLY A 8 48.97 20.14 -29.86
CA GLY A 8 48.95 21.57 -30.08
C GLY A 8 48.89 21.92 -31.58
N ALA A 9 47.70 22.18 -32.16
CA ALA A 9 47.60 23.05 -33.34
C ALA A 9 46.20 23.67 -33.50
N ARG A 10 46.24 24.96 -33.69
CA ARG A 10 45.19 25.94 -33.99
C ARG A 10 44.89 25.99 -35.52
N GLY A 11 43.75 26.52 -35.86
CA GLY A 11 43.49 27.17 -37.18
C GLY A 11 42.06 26.93 -37.64
N HIS A 12 41.25 27.76 -37.99
CA HIS A 12 41.09 29.10 -38.45
C HIS A 12 39.63 29.29 -38.92
N ARG A 13 39.18 30.50 -38.76
CA ARG A 13 37.91 31.13 -39.15
C ARG A 13 37.55 30.95 -40.63
N ALA A 14 36.25 30.88 -40.94
CA ALA A 14 35.71 31.60 -42.10
C ALA A 14 34.22 31.92 -41.83
N ALA A 15 33.92 33.20 -41.90
CA ALA A 15 32.61 33.78 -41.94
C ALA A 15 32.13 33.84 -43.40
N ALA A 16 30.85 33.61 -43.62
CA ALA A 16 30.16 34.02 -44.84
C ALA A 16 28.78 34.56 -44.51
N LEU A 17 28.62 35.84 -44.71
CA LEU A 17 27.34 36.56 -44.84
C LEU A 17 26.71 36.25 -46.22
N THR A 18 25.40 36.11 -46.26
CA THR A 18 24.55 36.61 -47.40
C THR A 18 23.10 36.52 -46.94
N THR A 19 22.47 37.57 -46.70
CA THR A 19 21.60 38.45 -47.51
C THR A 19 20.11 38.07 -47.49
N THR A 20 19.39 38.97 -46.92
CA THR A 20 17.95 39.25 -46.78
C THR A 20 17.16 39.12 -48.06
N VAL A 21 15.96 38.53 -48.01
CA VAL A 21 14.83 38.96 -48.84
C VAL A 21 13.58 39.07 -47.96
N LEU A 22 13.13 40.31 -47.78
CA LEU A 22 11.80 40.66 -47.29
C LEU A 22 10.75 40.40 -48.40
N THR A 23 9.68 39.72 -48.06
CA THR A 23 8.42 39.97 -48.73
C THR A 23 7.33 40.12 -47.66
N ALA A 24 6.88 41.35 -47.56
CA ALA A 24 5.70 41.75 -46.80
C ALA A 24 4.44 41.35 -47.56
N SER A 25 3.50 40.78 -46.88
CA SER A 25 2.08 40.84 -47.25
C SER A 25 1.25 41.04 -46.02
N ALA A 26 0.56 42.13 -46.00
CA ALA A 26 -0.22 42.69 -44.91
C ALA A 26 -1.67 42.15 -44.90
N LEU A 27 -2.21 42.17 -43.67
CA LEU A 27 -3.60 42.46 -43.29
C LEU A 27 -4.67 41.39 -43.52
N LEU A 28 -5.25 40.92 -42.38
CA LEU A 28 -6.54 41.47 -41.92
C LEU A 28 -6.73 41.13 -40.43
N LEU A 29 -6.78 42.17 -39.61
CA LEU A 29 -7.32 42.17 -38.25
C LEU A 29 -8.85 42.03 -38.31
N THR A 30 -9.40 41.00 -37.69
CA THR A 30 -10.71 41.10 -37.04
C THR A 30 -10.53 40.53 -35.64
N GLY A 31 -10.60 41.43 -34.66
CA GLY A 31 -10.66 41.07 -33.25
C GLY A 31 -12.05 40.52 -32.94
N CYS A 32 -12.07 39.49 -32.10
CA CYS A 32 -13.11 39.23 -31.14
C CYS A 32 -12.39 38.68 -29.90
N SER A 33 -12.33 39.50 -28.87
CA SER A 33 -12.11 39.08 -27.52
C SER A 33 -13.26 38.18 -27.10
N ASP A 34 -12.94 36.98 -26.68
CA ASP A 34 -13.83 36.25 -25.78
C ASP A 34 -12.92 35.46 -24.82
N ASP A 35 -12.93 35.89 -23.59
CA ASP A 35 -12.39 35.14 -22.46
C ASP A 35 -13.26 33.91 -22.26
N GLY A 36 -12.78 32.77 -22.69
CA GLY A 36 -13.47 31.49 -22.57
C GLY A 36 -12.45 30.42 -22.21
N ASP A 37 -12.47 30.03 -20.97
CA ASP A 37 -11.86 28.84 -20.40
C ASP A 37 -11.97 27.65 -21.38
N SER A 38 -10.85 27.26 -22.00
CA SER A 38 -10.80 26.14 -22.94
C SER A 38 -10.86 24.82 -22.15
N LYS A 39 -12.05 24.41 -21.74
CA LYS A 39 -12.31 23.01 -21.47
C LYS A 39 -12.14 22.24 -22.78
N ALA A 40 -11.10 21.43 -22.85
CA ALA A 40 -10.87 20.52 -23.97
C ALA A 40 -12.01 19.48 -24.02
N SER A 41 -13.09 19.80 -24.70
CA SER A 41 -14.06 18.81 -25.15
C SER A 41 -13.48 18.11 -26.37
N ASN A 42 -13.06 16.85 -26.20
CA ASN A 42 -12.86 15.98 -27.37
C ASN A 42 -14.17 15.83 -28.12
N SER A 43 -14.19 16.20 -29.38
CA SER A 43 -15.37 16.26 -30.25
C SER A 43 -16.04 14.92 -30.58
N ASP A 44 -15.55 13.81 -30.02
CA ASP A 44 -16.01 12.45 -30.35
C ASP A 44 -16.77 11.73 -29.22
N GLY A 45 -17.05 12.42 -28.10
CA GLY A 45 -17.73 11.80 -26.95
C GLY A 45 -16.91 10.76 -26.19
N ASN A 46 -15.65 10.53 -26.57
CA ASN A 46 -14.75 9.60 -25.91
C ASN A 46 -14.12 10.25 -24.67
N ILE A 47 -14.16 9.53 -23.55
CA ILE A 47 -13.65 9.95 -22.24
C ILE A 47 -12.45 9.10 -21.86
N THR A 48 -11.40 9.72 -21.35
CA THR A 48 -10.32 9.00 -20.66
C THR A 48 -10.36 9.34 -19.19
N LEU A 49 -10.66 8.34 -18.33
CA LEU A 49 -10.58 8.47 -16.89
C LEU A 49 -9.19 8.07 -16.42
N LYS A 50 -8.57 8.91 -15.61
CA LYS A 50 -7.29 8.68 -14.98
C LYS A 50 -7.50 8.18 -13.56
N VAL A 51 -7.02 6.96 -13.25
CA VAL A 51 -6.93 6.42 -11.88
C VAL A 51 -5.50 6.59 -11.40
N GLU A 52 -5.29 7.34 -10.32
CA GLU A 52 -4.00 7.46 -9.65
C GLU A 52 -4.01 6.63 -8.36
N ASP A 53 -3.05 5.73 -8.23
CA ASP A 53 -2.94 4.84 -7.08
C ASP A 53 -1.47 4.54 -6.73
N TYR A 54 -1.27 3.60 -5.81
CA TYR A 54 0.05 3.16 -5.36
C TYR A 54 0.08 1.64 -5.16
N GLY A 55 1.28 1.08 -5.25
CA GLY A 55 1.50 -0.34 -4.99
C GLY A 55 0.71 -1.21 -5.97
N GLN A 56 -0.39 -1.82 -5.49
CA GLN A 56 -1.17 -2.74 -6.31
C GLN A 56 -2.61 -2.85 -5.81
N PHE A 57 -3.55 -2.36 -6.61
CA PHE A 57 -4.99 -2.43 -6.33
C PHE A 57 -5.66 -3.67 -6.97
N GLY A 58 -4.96 -4.36 -7.87
CA GLY A 58 -5.43 -5.61 -8.46
C GLY A 58 -6.44 -5.47 -9.59
N TYR A 59 -6.83 -4.27 -9.98
CA TYR A 59 -7.82 -4.05 -11.03
C TYR A 59 -7.34 -4.51 -12.40
N LYS A 60 -6.06 -4.26 -12.70
CA LYS A 60 -5.43 -4.69 -13.94
C LYS A 60 -5.28 -6.21 -14.01
N GLU A 61 -4.86 -6.84 -12.91
CA GLU A 61 -4.72 -8.29 -12.78
C GLU A 61 -6.06 -9.00 -12.94
N ALA A 62 -7.14 -8.39 -12.45
CA ALA A 62 -8.50 -8.88 -12.60
C ALA A 62 -9.13 -8.52 -13.96
N GLY A 63 -8.43 -7.79 -14.84
CA GLY A 63 -8.92 -7.37 -16.17
C GLY A 63 -10.08 -6.37 -16.12
N LEU A 64 -10.26 -5.66 -14.99
CA LEU A 64 -11.47 -4.87 -14.76
C LEU A 64 -11.54 -3.63 -15.66
N PHE A 65 -10.42 -2.99 -15.98
CA PHE A 65 -10.45 -1.82 -16.87
C PHE A 65 -10.89 -2.17 -18.30
N ALA A 66 -10.44 -3.33 -18.82
CA ALA A 66 -10.91 -3.84 -20.11
C ALA A 66 -12.40 -4.15 -20.07
N LYS A 67 -12.86 -4.81 -18.99
CA LYS A 67 -14.29 -5.12 -18.80
C LYS A 67 -15.15 -3.86 -18.65
N TYR A 68 -14.64 -2.83 -17.98
CA TYR A 68 -15.35 -1.54 -17.89
C TYR A 68 -15.48 -0.87 -19.25
N HIS A 69 -14.42 -0.91 -20.07
CA HIS A 69 -14.47 -0.40 -21.45
C HIS A 69 -15.48 -1.17 -22.34
N GLU A 70 -15.59 -2.49 -22.16
CA GLU A 70 -16.62 -3.29 -22.87
C GLU A 70 -18.04 -2.84 -22.51
N LEU A 71 -18.29 -2.49 -21.24
CA LEU A 71 -19.57 -1.99 -20.75
C LEU A 71 -19.83 -0.52 -21.15
N HIS A 72 -18.75 0.25 -21.30
CA HIS A 72 -18.78 1.68 -21.62
C HIS A 72 -17.78 2.00 -22.76
N PRO A 73 -18.11 1.67 -24.04
CA PRO A 73 -17.15 1.74 -25.15
C PRO A 73 -16.57 3.15 -25.41
N ASN A 74 -17.26 4.19 -24.95
CA ASN A 74 -16.78 5.57 -25.02
C ASN A 74 -15.84 5.96 -23.86
N ILE A 75 -15.60 5.07 -22.87
CA ILE A 75 -14.75 5.35 -21.72
C ILE A 75 -13.51 4.46 -21.77
N THR A 76 -12.33 5.06 -21.70
CA THR A 76 -11.05 4.38 -21.51
C THR A 76 -10.52 4.72 -20.12
N VAL A 77 -10.10 3.70 -19.34
CA VAL A 77 -9.48 3.91 -18.04
C VAL A 77 -7.96 3.79 -18.17
N LYS A 78 -7.22 4.78 -17.68
CA LYS A 78 -5.76 4.78 -17.57
C LYS A 78 -5.36 4.79 -16.10
N GLU A 79 -4.64 3.75 -15.68
CA GLU A 79 -4.06 3.64 -14.34
C GLU A 79 -2.65 4.23 -14.33
N GLU A 80 -2.37 5.09 -13.36
CA GLU A 80 -1.04 5.64 -13.07
C GLU A 80 -0.66 5.25 -11.65
N THR A 81 0.13 4.21 -11.52
CA THR A 81 0.54 3.64 -10.23
C THR A 81 1.91 4.14 -9.80
N THR A 82 2.01 4.67 -8.57
CA THR A 82 3.29 4.91 -7.90
C THR A 82 3.72 3.63 -7.16
N ALA A 83 5.00 3.29 -7.20
CA ALA A 83 5.49 2.00 -6.70
C ALA A 83 5.15 1.73 -5.22
N ASN A 84 5.11 2.76 -4.39
CA ASN A 84 4.80 2.66 -2.96
C ASN A 84 4.01 3.86 -2.45
N GLU A 85 3.37 3.70 -1.30
CA GLU A 85 2.53 4.74 -0.68
C GLU A 85 3.36 5.94 -0.19
N GLN A 86 4.56 5.70 0.33
CA GLN A 86 5.44 6.72 0.90
C GLN A 86 5.86 7.77 -0.14
N ASP A 87 6.03 7.38 -1.40
CA ASP A 87 6.31 8.29 -2.52
C ASP A 87 5.02 8.90 -3.09
N TYR A 88 3.92 8.15 -3.06
CA TYR A 88 2.62 8.58 -3.58
C TYR A 88 1.97 9.67 -2.75
N TYR A 89 1.91 9.51 -1.42
CA TYR A 89 1.14 10.41 -0.55
C TYR A 89 1.61 11.87 -0.56
N PRO A 90 2.93 12.17 -0.50
CA PRO A 90 3.40 13.55 -0.66
C PRO A 90 3.01 14.17 -2.01
N LYS A 91 3.02 13.39 -3.11
CA LYS A 91 2.56 13.82 -4.42
C LYS A 91 1.08 14.15 -4.40
N LEU A 92 0.24 13.27 -3.81
CA LEU A 92 -1.19 13.49 -3.66
C LEU A 92 -1.48 14.79 -2.89
N LEU A 93 -0.81 15.02 -1.76
CA LEU A 93 -0.96 16.27 -0.98
C LEU A 93 -0.54 17.51 -1.77
N GLN A 94 0.53 17.43 -2.53
CA GLN A 94 0.97 18.54 -3.39
C GLN A 94 -0.09 18.84 -4.48
N GLN A 95 -0.65 17.84 -5.12
CA GLN A 95 -1.70 17.97 -6.13
C GLN A 95 -2.99 18.54 -5.53
N LEU A 96 -3.40 18.07 -4.34
CA LEU A 96 -4.57 18.60 -3.61
C LEU A 96 -4.37 20.08 -3.25
N ASN A 97 -3.19 20.46 -2.78
CA ASN A 97 -2.90 21.84 -2.41
C ASN A 97 -2.82 22.77 -3.63
N SER A 98 -2.29 22.30 -4.76
CA SER A 98 -2.22 23.09 -6.00
C SER A 98 -3.55 23.13 -6.76
N GLY A 99 -4.48 22.21 -6.46
CA GLY A 99 -5.74 22.04 -7.20
C GLY A 99 -5.56 21.53 -8.62
N SER A 100 -4.39 20.94 -8.96
CA SER A 100 -4.06 20.52 -10.32
C SER A 100 -3.26 19.23 -10.36
N GLY A 101 -3.38 18.48 -11.47
CA GLY A 101 -2.61 17.25 -11.71
C GLY A 101 -3.20 16.00 -11.07
N LEU A 102 -4.32 16.10 -10.36
CA LEU A 102 -5.03 14.95 -9.79
C LEU A 102 -5.63 14.07 -10.89
N GLY A 103 -5.72 12.77 -10.61
CA GLY A 103 -6.54 11.86 -11.39
C GLY A 103 -8.03 12.13 -11.21
N ASP A 104 -8.86 11.52 -12.08
CA ASP A 104 -10.33 11.54 -11.91
C ASP A 104 -10.75 10.67 -10.70
N VAL A 105 -9.98 9.62 -10.41
CA VAL A 105 -10.10 8.76 -9.23
C VAL A 105 -8.73 8.64 -8.58
N THR A 106 -8.66 8.75 -7.25
CA THR A 106 -7.41 8.65 -6.49
C THR A 106 -7.50 7.61 -5.40
N GLY A 107 -6.45 6.80 -5.23
CA GLY A 107 -6.30 5.86 -4.12
C GLY A 107 -5.88 6.57 -2.83
N ILE A 108 -6.48 6.21 -1.68
CA ILE A 108 -6.08 6.71 -0.35
C ILE A 108 -5.88 5.53 0.60
N GLU A 109 -4.72 5.44 1.21
CA GLU A 109 -4.37 4.39 2.18
C GLU A 109 -5.05 4.65 3.54
N VAL A 110 -5.39 3.58 4.27
CA VAL A 110 -6.11 3.66 5.55
C VAL A 110 -5.41 4.51 6.60
N GLY A 111 -4.08 4.51 6.66
CA GLY A 111 -3.33 5.36 7.60
C GLY A 111 -3.29 6.85 7.23
N ARG A 112 -3.81 7.20 6.05
CA ARG A 112 -3.88 8.59 5.55
C ARG A 112 -5.32 9.11 5.45
N ILE A 113 -6.30 8.22 5.41
CA ILE A 113 -7.69 8.61 5.17
C ILE A 113 -8.21 9.60 6.23
N LYS A 114 -7.84 9.41 7.49
CA LYS A 114 -8.31 10.30 8.57
C LYS A 114 -7.74 11.71 8.44
N GLU A 115 -6.48 11.87 8.06
CA GLU A 115 -5.89 13.18 7.75
C GLU A 115 -6.63 13.86 6.58
N ILE A 116 -6.92 13.12 5.51
CA ILE A 116 -7.67 13.63 4.35
C ILE A 116 -9.09 14.01 4.75
N VAL A 117 -9.81 13.17 5.50
CA VAL A 117 -11.16 13.47 6.02
C VAL A 117 -11.17 14.75 6.85
N ASP A 118 -10.18 14.95 7.71
CA ASP A 118 -10.15 16.09 8.62
C ASP A 118 -9.67 17.40 7.97
N THR A 119 -8.83 17.31 6.91
CA THR A 119 -8.14 18.51 6.40
C THR A 119 -8.35 18.81 4.92
N GLN A 120 -8.85 17.85 4.13
CA GLN A 120 -8.96 17.96 2.67
C GLN A 120 -10.30 17.45 2.12
N ALA A 121 -11.28 17.11 2.97
CA ALA A 121 -12.57 16.56 2.53
C ALA A 121 -13.29 17.48 1.52
N ASP A 122 -13.10 18.80 1.65
CA ASP A 122 -13.66 19.79 0.73
C ASP A 122 -13.19 19.67 -0.72
N LYS A 123 -12.05 18.99 -0.95
CA LYS A 123 -11.49 18.72 -2.27
C LYS A 123 -12.10 17.52 -2.98
N PHE A 124 -12.82 16.67 -2.24
CA PHE A 124 -13.38 15.43 -2.76
C PHE A 124 -14.91 15.49 -2.86
N THR A 125 -15.45 14.71 -3.79
CA THR A 125 -16.87 14.55 -4.00
C THR A 125 -17.47 13.68 -2.90
N ASP A 126 -18.62 14.11 -2.36
CA ASP A 126 -19.41 13.27 -1.46
C ASP A 126 -20.05 12.11 -2.22
N LEU A 127 -19.70 10.90 -1.82
CA LEU A 127 -20.17 9.65 -2.44
C LEU A 127 -21.38 9.03 -1.69
N SER A 128 -21.84 9.60 -0.58
CA SER A 128 -22.88 9.03 0.28
C SER A 128 -24.20 8.72 -0.44
N SER A 129 -24.56 9.53 -1.45
CA SER A 129 -25.76 9.32 -2.27
C SER A 129 -25.54 8.35 -3.46
N SER A 130 -24.30 8.05 -3.80
CA SER A 130 -23.94 7.28 -5.00
C SER A 130 -23.56 5.84 -4.69
N ILE A 131 -23.12 5.55 -3.47
CA ILE A 131 -22.59 4.26 -3.04
C ILE A 131 -23.41 3.76 -1.84
N ASN A 132 -23.71 2.46 -1.81
CA ASN A 132 -24.32 1.87 -0.63
C ASN A 132 -23.23 1.50 0.38
N VAL A 133 -22.93 2.41 1.28
CA VAL A 133 -21.90 2.26 2.32
C VAL A 133 -22.14 1.07 3.26
N ASN A 134 -23.40 0.61 3.41
CA ASN A 134 -23.74 -0.54 4.24
C ASN A 134 -23.25 -1.88 3.66
N ASP A 135 -22.81 -1.89 2.41
CA ASP A 135 -22.24 -3.09 1.78
C ASP A 135 -20.82 -3.38 2.31
N TRP A 136 -20.14 -2.40 2.90
CA TRP A 136 -18.79 -2.57 3.46
C TRP A 136 -18.81 -3.01 4.92
N VAL A 137 -17.67 -3.50 5.40
CA VAL A 137 -17.49 -3.70 6.83
C VAL A 137 -17.71 -2.37 7.57
N PRO A 138 -18.52 -2.34 8.65
CA PRO A 138 -19.01 -1.08 9.22
C PRO A 138 -17.94 -0.08 9.67
N TRP A 139 -16.76 -0.57 10.03
CA TRP A 139 -15.66 0.30 10.44
C TRP A 139 -14.94 0.94 9.23
N LYS A 140 -15.02 0.33 8.04
CA LYS A 140 -14.39 0.85 6.82
C LYS A 140 -15.08 2.12 6.33
N GLU A 141 -16.41 2.13 6.32
CA GLU A 141 -17.19 3.33 5.98
C GLU A 141 -16.86 4.50 6.91
N LYS A 142 -16.88 4.25 8.23
CA LYS A 142 -16.62 5.30 9.23
C LYS A 142 -15.25 5.97 9.05
N GLN A 143 -14.27 5.24 8.55
CA GLN A 143 -12.92 5.78 8.30
C GLN A 143 -12.91 6.86 7.22
N ALA A 144 -13.80 6.76 6.21
CA ALA A 144 -13.88 7.70 5.09
C ALA A 144 -15.01 8.72 5.24
N THR A 145 -15.72 8.73 6.40
CA THR A 145 -16.87 9.62 6.64
C THR A 145 -16.46 10.82 7.47
N THR A 146 -16.84 12.01 7.01
CA THR A 146 -16.66 13.28 7.73
C THR A 146 -17.63 13.41 8.90
N LYS A 147 -17.43 14.40 9.78
CA LYS A 147 -18.30 14.64 10.94
C LYS A 147 -19.72 15.04 10.56
N ASP A 148 -19.90 15.64 9.40
CA ASP A 148 -21.19 16.05 8.82
C ASP A 148 -21.83 14.98 7.93
N GLY A 149 -21.21 13.80 7.84
CA GLY A 149 -21.75 12.61 7.19
C GLY A 149 -21.39 12.45 5.72
N ALA A 150 -20.56 13.30 5.14
CA ALA A 150 -20.08 13.11 3.78
C ALA A 150 -19.10 11.93 3.70
N VAL A 151 -19.23 11.08 2.69
CA VAL A 151 -18.35 9.93 2.42
C VAL A 151 -17.42 10.28 1.28
N ILE A 152 -16.13 10.45 1.57
CA ILE A 152 -15.15 10.91 0.59
C ILE A 152 -14.37 9.80 -0.10
N GLY A 153 -14.57 8.55 0.28
CA GLY A 153 -13.86 7.42 -0.30
C GLY A 153 -14.66 6.12 -0.28
N ALA A 154 -14.63 5.41 -1.38
CA ALA A 154 -15.21 4.07 -1.54
C ALA A 154 -14.20 3.01 -1.11
N GLY A 155 -14.55 2.17 -0.12
CA GLY A 155 -13.65 1.13 0.40
C GLY A 155 -13.30 0.08 -0.65
N THR A 156 -12.01 -0.18 -0.86
CA THR A 156 -11.51 -1.16 -1.85
C THR A 156 -11.29 -2.53 -1.21
N ASP A 157 -10.51 -2.57 -0.14
CA ASP A 157 -10.02 -3.79 0.49
C ASP A 157 -9.81 -3.61 1.98
N ILE A 158 -9.54 -4.71 2.64
CA ILE A 158 -9.01 -4.78 3.99
C ILE A 158 -7.83 -5.76 4.01
N GLY A 159 -6.97 -5.68 5.03
CA GLY A 159 -5.79 -6.51 5.16
C GLY A 159 -5.85 -7.48 6.34
N PRO A 160 -6.77 -8.50 6.35
CA PRO A 160 -6.74 -9.52 7.39
C PRO A 160 -5.38 -10.21 7.40
N MET A 161 -4.85 -10.42 8.63
CA MET A 161 -3.47 -10.84 8.86
C MET A 161 -3.31 -12.35 8.73
N SER A 162 -2.19 -12.77 8.18
CA SER A 162 -1.72 -14.16 8.16
C SER A 162 -0.19 -14.20 8.31
N LEU A 163 0.40 -15.38 8.22
CA LEU A 163 1.84 -15.61 8.17
C LEU A 163 2.21 -16.30 6.87
N CYS A 164 2.91 -15.60 5.99
CA CYS A 164 3.54 -16.22 4.82
C CYS A 164 4.89 -16.83 5.21
N TYR A 165 5.15 -18.09 4.82
CA TYR A 165 6.38 -18.78 5.17
C TYR A 165 6.92 -19.63 4.02
N ARG A 166 8.23 -19.83 4.01
CA ARG A 166 8.97 -20.68 3.07
C ARG A 166 9.05 -22.11 3.60
N LYS A 167 8.24 -23.01 3.02
CA LYS A 167 8.22 -24.43 3.37
C LYS A 167 9.58 -25.08 3.24
N ASP A 168 10.28 -24.80 2.15
CA ASP A 168 11.59 -25.36 1.85
C ASP A 168 12.66 -24.91 2.85
N LEU A 169 12.66 -23.64 3.27
CA LEU A 169 13.58 -23.14 4.31
C LEU A 169 13.22 -23.71 5.69
N PHE A 170 11.93 -23.83 6.01
CA PHE A 170 11.47 -24.44 7.25
C PHE A 170 11.88 -25.92 7.30
N GLN A 171 11.69 -26.65 6.20
CA GLN A 171 12.14 -28.05 6.11
C GLN A 171 13.64 -28.19 6.33
N GLN A 172 14.46 -27.35 5.71
CA GLN A 172 15.92 -27.35 5.87
C GLN A 172 16.34 -27.03 7.32
N ALA A 173 15.59 -26.15 8.00
CA ALA A 173 15.82 -25.83 9.41
C ALA A 173 15.23 -26.86 10.38
N GLY A 174 14.50 -27.88 9.90
CA GLY A 174 13.84 -28.88 10.72
C GLY A 174 12.63 -28.33 11.49
N LEU A 175 11.98 -27.30 10.93
CA LEU A 175 10.76 -26.70 11.45
C LEU A 175 9.50 -27.32 10.80
N PRO A 176 8.31 -27.15 11.37
CA PRO A 176 7.05 -27.58 10.76
C PRO A 176 6.85 -26.94 9.40
N THR A 177 6.29 -27.71 8.44
CA THR A 177 6.05 -27.25 7.07
C THR A 177 4.57 -27.28 6.67
N ASP A 178 3.73 -27.94 7.46
CA ASP A 178 2.27 -27.95 7.29
C ASP A 178 1.66 -26.71 7.93
N ARG A 179 0.60 -26.14 7.31
CA ARG A 179 -0.04 -24.90 7.73
C ARG A 179 -0.53 -24.94 9.17
N GLU A 180 -1.22 -26.02 9.56
CA GLU A 180 -1.76 -26.19 10.90
C GLU A 180 -0.64 -26.40 11.92
N ALA A 181 0.40 -27.14 11.56
CA ALA A 181 1.56 -27.34 12.40
C ALA A 181 2.36 -26.03 12.61
N VAL A 182 2.47 -25.17 11.59
CA VAL A 182 3.05 -23.84 11.71
C VAL A 182 2.16 -22.95 12.59
N ALA A 183 0.83 -22.91 12.36
CA ALA A 183 -0.10 -22.17 13.22
C ALA A 183 0.01 -22.59 14.69
N LYS A 184 0.14 -23.90 14.95
CA LYS A 184 0.33 -24.43 16.31
C LYS A 184 1.67 -23.99 16.93
N ALA A 185 2.74 -23.92 16.12
CA ALA A 185 4.06 -23.50 16.60
C ALA A 185 4.10 -22.01 17.02
N VAL A 186 3.16 -21.19 16.53
CA VAL A 186 3.05 -19.76 16.87
C VAL A 186 1.74 -19.44 17.62
N ALA A 187 1.10 -20.44 18.23
CA ALA A 187 -0.21 -20.29 18.85
C ALA A 187 -0.21 -19.37 20.09
N GLY A 188 0.89 -19.22 20.78
CA GLY A 188 1.06 -18.31 21.91
C GLY A 188 1.35 -16.85 21.49
N GLY A 189 1.27 -16.54 20.20
CA GLY A 189 1.42 -15.17 19.71
C GLY A 189 2.79 -14.85 19.12
N TRP A 190 3.10 -13.57 19.08
CA TRP A 190 4.32 -13.07 18.48
C TRP A 190 5.58 -13.43 19.28
N GLU A 191 5.46 -13.70 20.57
CA GLU A 191 6.53 -14.25 21.41
C GLU A 191 6.93 -15.67 20.96
N ASP A 192 5.95 -16.51 20.62
CA ASP A 192 6.23 -17.86 20.09
C ASP A 192 6.79 -17.77 18.66
N TYR A 193 6.37 -16.78 17.88
CA TYR A 193 6.96 -16.51 16.58
C TYR A 193 8.46 -16.17 16.71
N LEU A 194 8.86 -15.34 17.67
CA LEU A 194 10.29 -15.06 17.92
C LEU A 194 11.06 -16.30 18.38
N LYS A 195 10.46 -17.15 19.23
CA LYS A 195 11.07 -18.44 19.64
C LYS A 195 11.26 -19.38 18.44
N LEU A 196 10.27 -19.41 17.51
CA LEU A 196 10.39 -20.16 16.25
C LEU A 196 11.54 -19.61 15.39
N GLY A 197 11.69 -18.27 15.36
CA GLY A 197 12.81 -17.60 14.71
C GLY A 197 14.16 -17.95 15.29
N GLU A 198 14.28 -18.09 16.60
CA GLU A 198 15.52 -18.55 17.25
C GLU A 198 15.84 -20.02 16.89
N GLN A 199 14.82 -20.87 16.78
CA GLN A 199 15.00 -22.25 16.35
C GLN A 199 15.46 -22.30 14.88
N TYR A 200 14.83 -21.49 13.99
CA TYR A 200 15.23 -21.33 12.61
C TYR A 200 16.70 -20.92 12.53
N LYS A 201 17.11 -19.86 13.21
CA LYS A 201 18.46 -19.30 13.17
C LYS A 201 19.56 -20.33 13.52
N LYS A 202 19.27 -21.27 14.42
CA LYS A 202 20.23 -22.33 14.82
C LYS A 202 20.56 -23.30 13.69
N LYS A 203 19.66 -23.47 12.71
CA LYS A 203 19.77 -24.46 11.61
C LYS A 203 19.52 -23.85 10.24
N ALA A 204 19.41 -22.53 10.15
CA ALA A 204 19.10 -21.80 8.91
C ALA A 204 20.17 -22.08 7.84
N PRO A 205 19.76 -22.21 6.58
CA PRO A 205 20.70 -22.16 5.47
C PRO A 205 21.48 -20.84 5.48
N SER A 206 22.76 -20.93 5.10
CA SER A 206 23.63 -19.74 5.07
C SER A 206 23.04 -18.63 4.20
N GLY A 207 23.07 -17.40 4.69
CA GLY A 207 22.57 -16.23 3.98
C GLY A 207 21.04 -16.10 4.00
N THR A 208 20.33 -16.86 4.85
CA THR A 208 18.89 -16.69 5.05
C THR A 208 18.56 -16.16 6.43
N TYR A 209 17.43 -15.46 6.52
CA TYR A 209 16.93 -14.82 7.74
C TYR A 209 15.52 -15.30 8.02
N PHE A 210 15.12 -15.29 9.30
CA PHE A 210 13.78 -15.76 9.68
C PHE A 210 12.70 -14.84 9.19
N MET A 211 12.85 -13.51 9.36
CA MET A 211 11.90 -12.51 8.89
C MET A 211 12.58 -11.45 8.00
N ASP A 212 11.80 -10.72 7.25
CA ASP A 212 12.25 -9.62 6.40
C ASP A 212 12.59 -8.37 7.22
N SER A 213 11.70 -7.95 8.13
CA SER A 213 11.83 -6.72 8.91
C SER A 213 11.09 -6.81 10.25
N ALA A 214 11.74 -6.34 11.31
CA ALA A 214 11.09 -6.19 12.61
C ALA A 214 10.02 -5.08 12.61
N SER A 215 10.17 -4.06 11.73
CA SER A 215 9.14 -3.02 11.58
C SER A 215 7.85 -3.57 10.95
N ALA A 216 7.93 -4.57 10.08
CA ALA A 216 6.76 -5.27 9.56
C ALA A 216 6.02 -6.06 10.66
N MET A 217 6.77 -6.75 11.52
CA MET A 217 6.20 -7.43 12.69
C MET A 217 5.57 -6.43 13.67
N TYR A 218 6.21 -5.29 13.92
CA TYR A 218 5.65 -4.21 14.75
C TYR A 218 4.28 -3.77 14.21
N ASN A 219 4.18 -3.50 12.90
CA ASN A 219 2.91 -3.10 12.27
C ASN A 219 1.84 -4.17 12.41
N ALA A 220 2.19 -5.45 12.27
CA ALA A 220 1.26 -6.56 12.46
C ALA A 220 0.74 -6.66 13.91
N VAL A 221 1.62 -6.45 14.90
CA VAL A 221 1.24 -6.43 16.32
C VAL A 221 0.29 -5.28 16.62
N VAL A 222 0.67 -4.06 16.22
CA VAL A 222 -0.15 -2.86 16.50
C VAL A 222 -1.50 -2.93 15.81
N SER A 223 -1.58 -3.47 14.60
CA SER A 223 -2.83 -3.57 13.84
C SER A 223 -3.84 -4.57 14.41
N SER A 224 -3.47 -5.33 15.45
CA SER A 224 -4.36 -6.25 16.15
C SER A 224 -5.16 -5.61 17.29
N ASP A 225 -4.95 -4.33 17.58
CA ASP A 225 -5.64 -3.61 18.65
C ASP A 225 -6.50 -2.46 18.08
N ALA A 226 -7.63 -2.17 18.71
CA ALA A 226 -8.46 -1.03 18.38
C ALA A 226 -7.80 0.28 18.78
N LYS A 227 -7.09 0.31 19.93
CA LYS A 227 -6.39 1.47 20.46
C LYS A 227 -4.92 1.45 20.05
N GLN A 228 -4.66 1.90 18.84
CA GLN A 228 -3.31 1.93 18.27
C GLN A 228 -2.57 3.22 18.69
N TYR A 229 -2.74 4.29 17.95
CA TYR A 229 -2.04 5.56 18.16
C TYR A 229 -2.93 6.65 18.78
N TYR A 230 -4.25 6.48 18.68
CA TYR A 230 -5.25 7.43 19.18
C TYR A 230 -6.30 6.72 20.04
N ASP A 231 -6.91 7.46 20.96
CA ASP A 231 -8.09 7.02 21.70
C ASP A 231 -9.39 7.47 21.01
N ALA A 232 -10.53 7.03 21.56
CA ALA A 232 -11.85 7.34 21.00
C ALA A 232 -12.19 8.85 21.03
N ASP A 233 -11.52 9.62 21.88
CA ASP A 233 -11.70 11.07 22.00
C ASP A 233 -10.79 11.83 21.01
N GLY A 234 -9.95 11.14 20.24
CA GLY A 234 -9.03 11.70 19.27
C GLY A 234 -7.72 12.20 19.86
N ASN A 235 -7.38 11.82 21.10
CA ASN A 235 -6.11 12.16 21.70
C ASN A 235 -5.02 11.18 21.26
N PRO A 236 -3.80 11.65 20.96
CA PRO A 236 -2.68 10.76 20.67
C PRO A 236 -2.25 10.01 21.94
N VAL A 237 -2.26 8.69 21.90
CA VAL A 237 -1.95 7.80 23.02
C VAL A 237 -0.81 6.83 22.70
N TYR A 238 -0.07 7.05 21.65
CA TYR A 238 0.95 6.13 21.14
C TYR A 238 2.06 5.81 22.19
N LYS A 239 2.33 6.71 23.15
CA LYS A 239 3.30 6.48 24.23
C LYS A 239 2.77 5.52 25.29
N ASP A 240 1.43 5.47 25.48
CA ASP A 240 0.75 4.71 26.52
C ASP A 240 -0.03 3.51 25.96
N SER A 241 -0.04 3.33 24.62
CA SER A 241 -0.70 2.23 23.96
C SER A 241 0.00 0.91 24.28
N ALA A 242 -0.75 -0.05 24.80
CA ALA A 242 -0.24 -1.40 25.07
C ALA A 242 0.24 -2.11 23.80
N ALA A 243 -0.50 -1.92 22.69
CA ALA A 243 -0.13 -2.52 21.40
C ALA A 243 1.18 -1.93 20.86
N VAL A 244 1.35 -0.61 20.96
CA VAL A 244 2.60 0.06 20.52
C VAL A 244 3.76 -0.40 21.37
N LYS A 245 3.58 -0.48 22.70
CA LYS A 245 4.63 -0.97 23.60
C LYS A 245 5.00 -2.41 23.30
N GLN A 246 4.02 -3.31 23.17
CA GLN A 246 4.27 -4.72 22.84
C GLN A 246 4.99 -4.86 21.51
N GLY A 247 4.51 -4.16 20.47
CA GLY A 247 5.13 -4.18 19.15
C GLY A 247 6.57 -3.68 19.18
N TRP A 248 6.84 -2.60 19.94
CA TRP A 248 8.17 -2.06 20.12
C TRP A 248 9.11 -3.04 20.85
N ASP A 249 8.68 -3.60 21.96
CA ASP A 249 9.48 -4.55 22.75
C ASP A 249 9.84 -5.78 21.92
N LEU A 250 8.87 -6.35 21.18
CA LEU A 250 9.10 -7.48 20.26
C LEU A 250 10.05 -7.12 19.11
N ALA A 251 9.91 -5.93 18.53
CA ALA A 251 10.79 -5.48 17.45
C ALA A 251 12.23 -5.27 17.96
N ALA A 252 12.41 -4.70 19.14
CA ALA A 252 13.72 -4.56 19.79
C ALA A 252 14.34 -5.92 20.08
N GLU A 253 13.55 -6.89 20.55
CA GLU A 253 13.99 -8.27 20.78
C GLU A 253 14.43 -8.93 19.46
N ALA A 254 13.63 -8.82 18.39
CA ALA A 254 13.96 -9.37 17.07
C ALA A 254 15.27 -8.79 16.51
N ALA A 255 15.46 -7.47 16.63
CA ALA A 255 16.67 -6.78 16.23
C ALA A 255 17.89 -7.25 17.03
N SER A 256 17.77 -7.32 18.37
CA SER A 256 18.86 -7.77 19.25
C SER A 256 19.29 -9.21 18.97
N LYS A 257 18.33 -10.08 18.67
CA LYS A 257 18.54 -11.49 18.31
C LYS A 257 18.96 -11.68 16.85
N LYS A 258 18.96 -10.62 16.04
CA LYS A 258 19.28 -10.65 14.61
C LYS A 258 18.46 -11.72 13.87
N LEU A 259 17.16 -11.73 14.05
CA LEU A 259 16.23 -12.66 13.40
C LEU A 259 15.77 -12.15 12.03
N SER A 260 15.88 -10.86 11.81
CA SER A 260 15.47 -10.16 10.61
C SER A 260 16.65 -9.89 9.67
N GLN A 261 16.36 -9.73 8.39
CA GLN A 261 17.30 -9.19 7.42
C GLN A 261 17.42 -7.66 7.51
N GLY A 262 16.53 -6.98 8.24
CA GLY A 262 16.56 -5.55 8.47
C GLY A 262 16.25 -4.74 7.21
N LEU A 263 15.36 -5.22 6.36
CA LEU A 263 15.01 -4.59 5.10
C LEU A 263 13.66 -3.88 5.21
N PRO A 264 13.62 -2.55 5.05
CA PRO A 264 12.36 -1.84 4.91
C PRO A 264 11.56 -2.40 3.74
N GLN A 265 10.30 -2.78 4.00
CA GLN A 265 9.43 -3.35 2.97
C GLN A 265 9.20 -2.37 1.81
N PHE A 266 8.91 -2.90 0.63
CA PHE A 266 8.63 -2.17 -0.62
C PHE A 266 9.83 -1.42 -1.21
N THR A 267 11.04 -1.63 -0.67
CA THR A 267 12.28 -1.10 -1.24
C THR A 267 12.94 -2.09 -2.22
N ASP A 268 13.80 -1.58 -3.09
CA ASP A 268 14.56 -2.44 -4.01
C ASP A 268 15.38 -3.53 -3.31
N PRO A 269 16.05 -3.26 -2.16
CA PRO A 269 16.71 -4.32 -1.38
C PRO A 269 15.75 -5.40 -0.89
N TRP A 270 14.55 -5.04 -0.44
CA TRP A 270 13.51 -5.99 -0.01
C TRP A 270 13.02 -6.84 -1.19
N ASN A 271 12.71 -6.21 -2.31
CA ASN A 271 12.34 -6.90 -3.55
C ASN A 271 13.44 -7.87 -4.00
N ALA A 272 14.70 -7.46 -3.89
CA ALA A 272 15.85 -8.30 -4.22
C ALA A 272 16.00 -9.50 -3.27
N ALA A 273 15.68 -9.33 -1.97
CA ALA A 273 15.70 -10.42 -1.00
C ALA A 273 14.65 -11.49 -1.30
N LEU A 274 13.45 -11.09 -1.71
CA LEU A 274 12.41 -12.01 -2.16
C LEU A 274 12.86 -12.77 -3.41
N ARG A 275 13.42 -12.08 -4.42
CA ARG A 275 13.96 -12.71 -5.64
C ARG A 275 15.10 -13.69 -5.37
N LYS A 276 15.92 -13.43 -4.37
CA LYS A 276 17.03 -14.30 -3.94
C LYS A 276 16.58 -15.42 -2.99
N GLY A 277 15.37 -15.29 -2.42
CA GLY A 277 14.83 -16.26 -1.48
C GLY A 277 15.53 -16.28 -0.13
N THR A 278 16.03 -15.13 0.35
CA THR A 278 16.79 -15.04 1.60
C THR A 278 15.92 -14.89 2.84
N VAL A 279 14.61 -14.69 2.69
CA VAL A 279 13.65 -14.47 3.76
C VAL A 279 12.77 -15.71 3.94
N ALA A 280 12.63 -16.19 5.18
CA ALA A 280 11.86 -17.38 5.51
C ALA A 280 10.39 -17.09 5.86
N THR A 281 10.09 -15.93 6.46
CA THR A 281 8.73 -15.53 6.83
C THR A 281 8.49 -14.05 6.56
N VAL A 282 7.22 -13.71 6.31
CA VAL A 282 6.74 -12.33 6.19
C VAL A 282 5.42 -12.24 6.96
N ALA A 283 5.25 -11.20 7.79
CA ALA A 283 3.94 -10.82 8.32
C ALA A 283 3.05 -10.47 7.13
N CYS A 284 1.93 -11.18 6.95
CA CYS A 284 1.30 -11.33 5.66
C CYS A 284 -0.19 -10.94 5.70
N PRO A 285 -0.52 -9.64 5.66
CA PRO A 285 -1.88 -9.24 5.33
C PRO A 285 -2.25 -9.77 3.93
N ALA A 286 -3.53 -9.94 3.65
CA ALA A 286 -4.00 -10.63 2.45
C ALA A 286 -3.33 -10.13 1.15
N TRP A 287 -3.18 -8.82 0.98
CA TRP A 287 -2.55 -8.21 -0.19
C TRP A 287 -1.04 -8.49 -0.32
N MET A 288 -0.36 -8.84 0.78
CA MET A 288 1.08 -9.11 0.80
C MET A 288 1.45 -10.36 -0.01
N ALA A 289 0.55 -11.33 -0.08
CA ALA A 289 0.78 -12.55 -0.87
C ALA A 289 1.07 -12.23 -2.34
N ASN A 290 0.34 -11.27 -2.91
CA ASN A 290 0.58 -10.81 -4.28
C ASN A 290 1.92 -10.07 -4.42
N GLN A 291 2.28 -9.23 -3.47
CA GLN A 291 3.59 -8.57 -3.42
C GLN A 291 4.74 -9.59 -3.39
N ILE A 292 4.59 -10.66 -2.60
CA ILE A 292 5.58 -11.74 -2.53
C ILE A 292 5.68 -12.46 -3.89
N SER A 293 4.58 -12.89 -4.48
CA SER A 293 4.60 -13.65 -5.74
C SER A 293 5.21 -12.86 -6.89
N ASN A 294 4.85 -11.57 -7.01
CA ASN A 294 5.35 -10.70 -8.07
C ASN A 294 6.85 -10.41 -7.93
N ASN A 295 7.33 -10.24 -6.71
CA ASN A 295 8.74 -9.93 -6.47
C ASN A 295 9.62 -11.17 -6.42
N ALA A 296 9.16 -12.29 -5.87
CA ALA A 296 9.96 -13.51 -5.78
C ALA A 296 10.06 -14.25 -7.12
N GLY A 297 9.03 -14.15 -7.98
CA GLY A 297 9.01 -14.76 -9.31
C GLY A 297 8.72 -16.27 -9.30
N ASP A 298 8.60 -16.86 -10.49
CA ASP A 298 8.11 -18.24 -10.68
C ASP A 298 9.00 -19.33 -10.06
N SER A 299 10.29 -19.08 -9.87
CA SER A 299 11.22 -20.04 -9.25
C SER A 299 10.87 -20.38 -7.80
N PHE A 300 10.04 -19.59 -7.15
CA PHE A 300 9.57 -19.78 -5.78
C PHE A 300 8.11 -20.22 -5.69
N LYS A 301 7.43 -20.40 -6.81
CA LYS A 301 6.09 -20.98 -6.83
C LYS A 301 6.08 -22.36 -6.16
N GLY A 302 5.14 -22.55 -5.22
CA GLY A 302 5.03 -23.77 -4.42
C GLY A 302 6.05 -23.91 -3.28
N LYS A 303 7.00 -22.95 -3.12
CA LYS A 303 7.91 -22.90 -1.97
C LYS A 303 7.38 -22.04 -0.83
N TRP A 304 6.51 -21.10 -1.14
CA TRP A 304 5.77 -20.31 -0.16
C TRP A 304 4.46 -21.00 0.23
N ASP A 305 4.04 -20.76 1.46
CA ASP A 305 2.73 -21.18 1.97
C ASP A 305 2.17 -20.14 2.94
N ILE A 306 0.89 -20.24 3.31
CA ILE A 306 0.20 -19.31 4.18
C ILE A 306 -0.38 -20.07 5.37
N SER A 307 -0.08 -19.63 6.58
CA SER A 307 -0.63 -20.08 7.85
C SER A 307 -1.40 -18.96 8.52
N ARG A 308 -2.22 -19.28 9.53
CA ARG A 308 -2.83 -18.26 10.39
C ARG A 308 -1.77 -17.40 11.07
N ALA A 309 -2.13 -16.16 11.39
CA ALA A 309 -1.27 -15.24 12.13
C ALA A 309 -0.86 -15.79 13.49
N PRO A 310 0.29 -15.37 14.04
CA PRO A 310 0.68 -15.71 15.41
C PRO A 310 -0.42 -15.39 16.43
N GLY A 311 -0.75 -16.36 17.29
CA GLY A 311 -1.84 -16.27 18.26
C GLY A 311 -3.23 -16.35 17.68
N SER A 312 -3.38 -16.61 16.36
CA SER A 312 -4.67 -16.46 15.64
C SER A 312 -5.32 -15.10 15.92
N THR A 313 -4.49 -14.06 16.04
CA THR A 313 -4.92 -12.71 16.39
C THR A 313 -5.46 -12.04 15.14
N ALA A 314 -6.75 -11.70 15.15
CA ALA A 314 -7.36 -10.92 14.08
C ALA A 314 -6.76 -9.52 14.06
N ALA A 315 -6.30 -9.09 12.90
CA ALA A 315 -5.68 -7.79 12.71
C ALA A 315 -6.03 -7.27 11.30
N ASN A 316 -6.08 -5.95 11.16
CA ASN A 316 -6.19 -5.31 9.86
C ASN A 316 -4.95 -4.46 9.60
N TRP A 317 -4.11 -4.91 8.69
CA TRP A 317 -3.02 -4.05 8.22
C TRP A 317 -3.26 -3.64 6.77
N GLY A 318 -3.48 -2.32 6.60
CA GLY A 318 -3.71 -1.72 5.30
C GLY A 318 -5.17 -1.71 4.86
N GLY A 319 -5.35 -1.62 3.58
CA GLY A 319 -6.61 -1.36 2.91
C GLY A 319 -6.72 0.09 2.44
N SER A 320 -7.48 0.29 1.37
CA SER A 320 -7.52 1.56 0.65
C SER A 320 -8.93 2.00 0.35
N PHE A 321 -9.03 3.19 -0.20
CA PHE A 321 -10.26 3.80 -0.67
C PHE A 321 -10.03 4.40 -2.05
N LEU A 322 -11.05 4.41 -2.89
CA LEU A 322 -11.10 5.24 -4.10
C LEU A 322 -11.86 6.52 -3.80
N ALA A 323 -11.24 7.67 -3.98
CA ALA A 323 -11.84 8.98 -3.82
C ALA A 323 -11.92 9.70 -5.16
N VAL A 324 -12.92 10.56 -5.32
CA VAL A 324 -13.16 11.31 -6.56
C VAL A 324 -12.91 12.79 -6.29
N PRO A 325 -11.78 13.36 -6.78
CA PRO A 325 -11.50 14.78 -6.64
C PRO A 325 -12.51 15.65 -7.37
N LYS A 326 -12.95 16.76 -6.76
CA LYS A 326 -13.87 17.73 -7.38
C LYS A 326 -13.27 18.46 -8.57
N SER A 327 -11.95 18.51 -8.67
CA SER A 327 -11.23 19.15 -9.79
C SER A 327 -11.20 18.33 -11.06
N GLY A 328 -11.64 17.05 -11.04
CA GLY A 328 -11.72 16.20 -12.21
C GLY A 328 -12.69 16.72 -13.27
N ALA A 329 -12.34 16.54 -14.54
CA ALA A 329 -13.19 16.97 -15.65
C ALA A 329 -14.43 16.08 -15.86
N HIS A 330 -14.37 14.81 -15.39
CA HIS A 330 -15.37 13.77 -15.63
C HIS A 330 -15.89 13.19 -14.32
N THR A 331 -16.27 14.06 -13.36
CA THR A 331 -16.67 13.67 -11.99
C THR A 331 -17.78 12.62 -11.96
N LYS A 332 -18.79 12.74 -12.86
CA LYS A 332 -19.91 11.78 -12.91
C LYS A 332 -19.43 10.38 -13.31
N GLU A 333 -18.65 10.28 -14.35
CA GLU A 333 -18.10 9.02 -14.86
C GLU A 333 -17.08 8.43 -13.87
N ALA A 334 -16.32 9.28 -13.17
CA ALA A 334 -15.39 8.87 -12.11
C ALA A 334 -16.13 8.24 -10.90
N ILE A 335 -17.28 8.82 -10.50
CA ILE A 335 -18.13 8.24 -9.44
C ILE A 335 -18.65 6.86 -9.87
N GLU A 336 -19.16 6.73 -11.11
CA GLU A 336 -19.65 5.44 -11.59
C GLU A 336 -18.53 4.40 -11.69
N LEU A 337 -17.32 4.80 -12.09
CA LEU A 337 -16.16 3.92 -12.12
C LEU A 337 -15.78 3.47 -10.68
N ALA A 338 -15.66 4.40 -9.74
CA ALA A 338 -15.32 4.08 -8.34
C ALA A 338 -16.36 3.15 -7.71
N LYS A 339 -17.65 3.43 -7.92
CA LYS A 339 -18.77 2.59 -7.49
C LYS A 339 -18.68 1.18 -8.08
N TRP A 340 -18.42 1.07 -9.38
CA TRP A 340 -18.33 -0.22 -10.06
C TRP A 340 -17.11 -1.02 -9.59
N LEU A 341 -15.93 -0.39 -9.46
CA LEU A 341 -14.71 -1.06 -9.00
C LEU A 341 -14.81 -1.56 -7.56
N THR A 342 -15.64 -0.95 -6.72
CA THR A 342 -15.84 -1.33 -5.31
C THR A 342 -17.09 -2.18 -5.06
N ALA A 343 -17.81 -2.58 -6.12
CA ALA A 343 -18.93 -3.49 -6.01
C ALA A 343 -18.50 -4.94 -5.68
N PRO A 344 -19.39 -5.78 -5.11
CA PRO A 344 -19.04 -7.11 -4.63
C PRO A 344 -18.34 -8.00 -5.65
N GLU A 345 -18.85 -8.04 -6.88
CA GLU A 345 -18.33 -8.88 -7.96
C GLU A 345 -16.93 -8.48 -8.39
N GLN A 346 -16.65 -7.15 -8.44
CA GLN A 346 -15.35 -6.61 -8.81
C GLN A 346 -14.32 -6.87 -7.72
N GLN A 347 -14.69 -6.64 -6.46
CA GLN A 347 -13.80 -6.96 -5.34
C GLN A 347 -13.53 -8.48 -5.22
N ALA A 348 -14.52 -9.32 -5.51
CA ALA A 348 -14.33 -10.77 -5.56
C ALA A 348 -13.38 -11.17 -6.70
N ALA A 349 -13.50 -10.54 -7.87
CA ALA A 349 -12.58 -10.76 -8.99
C ALA A 349 -11.15 -10.34 -8.65
N VAL A 350 -10.97 -9.19 -7.99
CA VAL A 350 -9.67 -8.72 -7.49
C VAL A 350 -9.09 -9.71 -6.48
N PHE A 351 -9.87 -10.19 -5.53
CA PHE A 351 -9.41 -11.18 -4.56
C PHE A 351 -8.94 -12.48 -5.23
N LYS A 352 -9.71 -12.98 -6.18
CA LYS A 352 -9.35 -14.18 -6.94
C LYS A 352 -8.07 -14.01 -7.76
N ALA A 353 -7.88 -12.84 -8.36
CA ALA A 353 -6.73 -12.56 -9.23
C ALA A 353 -5.45 -12.20 -8.45
N ALA A 354 -5.59 -11.43 -7.37
CA ALA A 354 -4.49 -10.77 -6.69
C ALA A 354 -4.42 -11.05 -5.16
N GLY A 355 -5.37 -11.78 -4.58
CA GLY A 355 -5.38 -12.08 -3.16
C GLY A 355 -5.73 -10.89 -2.26
N ILE A 356 -6.16 -9.76 -2.84
CA ILE A 356 -6.54 -8.54 -2.11
C ILE A 356 -7.94 -8.70 -1.56
N PHE A 357 -8.08 -8.79 -0.22
CA PHE A 357 -9.32 -9.22 0.43
C PHE A 357 -10.38 -8.09 0.43
N PRO A 358 -11.65 -8.40 0.03
CA PRO A 358 -12.71 -7.43 -0.11
C PRO A 358 -13.04 -6.66 1.17
N SER A 359 -13.29 -5.36 1.08
CA SER A 359 -13.98 -4.60 2.12
C SER A 359 -15.50 -4.74 2.06
N ASN A 360 -16.02 -5.07 0.89
CA ASN A 360 -17.45 -5.25 0.63
C ASN A 360 -17.91 -6.64 1.10
N GLN A 361 -18.82 -6.67 2.08
CA GLN A 361 -19.31 -7.91 2.70
C GLN A 361 -20.15 -8.77 1.72
N GLY A 362 -20.79 -8.13 0.73
CA GLY A 362 -21.51 -8.87 -0.32
C GLY A 362 -20.60 -9.80 -1.12
N ALA A 363 -19.32 -9.46 -1.23
CA ALA A 363 -18.33 -10.31 -1.89
C ALA A 363 -18.05 -11.62 -1.12
N TYR A 364 -18.22 -11.65 0.21
CA TYR A 364 -17.86 -12.81 1.03
C TYR A 364 -18.72 -14.05 0.72
N GLU A 365 -19.93 -13.84 0.23
CA GLU A 365 -20.85 -14.91 -0.13
C GLU A 365 -20.61 -15.47 -1.55
N LEU A 366 -19.86 -14.74 -2.38
CA LEU A 366 -19.58 -15.15 -3.75
C LEU A 366 -18.61 -16.35 -3.79
N ALA A 367 -18.83 -17.25 -4.75
CA ALA A 367 -18.02 -18.44 -4.93
C ALA A 367 -16.54 -18.12 -5.12
N ASP A 368 -16.24 -17.02 -5.83
CA ASP A 368 -14.88 -16.57 -6.10
C ASP A 368 -14.12 -16.16 -4.82
N VAL A 369 -14.82 -15.75 -3.76
CA VAL A 369 -14.21 -15.50 -2.45
C VAL A 369 -14.15 -16.77 -1.62
N LYS A 370 -15.29 -17.49 -1.47
CA LYS A 370 -15.37 -18.68 -0.61
C LYS A 370 -14.41 -19.80 -0.99
N SER A 371 -14.22 -20.01 -2.30
CA SER A 371 -13.37 -21.07 -2.85
C SER A 371 -11.98 -20.60 -3.29
N ALA A 372 -11.65 -19.34 -3.01
CA ALA A 372 -10.38 -18.76 -3.45
C ALA A 372 -9.18 -19.52 -2.90
N LYS A 373 -8.24 -19.82 -3.80
CA LYS A 373 -6.95 -20.46 -3.51
C LYS A 373 -5.86 -19.72 -4.23
N LEU A 374 -4.68 -19.69 -3.64
CA LEU A 374 -3.48 -19.13 -4.27
C LEU A 374 -2.53 -20.26 -4.72
N PRO A 375 -2.46 -20.58 -6.03
CA PRO A 375 -1.59 -21.63 -6.55
C PRO A 375 -0.10 -21.40 -6.28
N TYR A 376 0.32 -20.14 -6.22
CA TYR A 376 1.69 -19.78 -5.87
C TYR A 376 2.07 -20.25 -4.46
N PHE A 377 1.10 -20.29 -3.54
CA PHE A 377 1.24 -20.65 -2.13
C PHE A 377 0.68 -22.07 -1.84
N ASN A 378 0.99 -23.05 -2.68
CA ASN A 378 0.52 -24.43 -2.52
C ASN A 378 -1.01 -24.54 -2.39
N ASP A 379 -1.75 -23.84 -3.24
CA ASP A 379 -3.22 -23.78 -3.21
C ASP A 379 -3.77 -23.42 -1.82
N ALA A 380 -3.10 -22.49 -1.12
CA ALA A 380 -3.56 -21.99 0.16
C ALA A 380 -5.03 -21.55 0.06
N PRO A 381 -5.94 -22.05 0.92
CA PRO A 381 -7.37 -21.75 0.88
C PRO A 381 -7.63 -20.36 1.48
N ILE A 382 -7.22 -19.32 0.78
CA ILE A 382 -7.23 -17.93 1.27
C ILE A 382 -8.64 -17.43 1.58
N GLY A 383 -9.67 -17.91 0.87
CA GLY A 383 -11.05 -17.60 1.18
C GLY A 383 -11.45 -18.05 2.59
N GLN A 384 -10.98 -19.23 3.02
CA GLN A 384 -11.25 -19.75 4.38
C GLN A 384 -10.35 -19.07 5.43
N ILE A 385 -9.09 -18.82 5.11
CA ILE A 385 -8.13 -18.19 6.03
C ILE A 385 -8.61 -16.79 6.40
N TYR A 386 -8.92 -15.95 5.41
CA TYR A 386 -9.21 -14.53 5.65
C TYR A 386 -10.66 -14.24 6.04
N ALA A 387 -11.66 -14.97 5.52
CA ALA A 387 -13.07 -14.71 5.83
C ALA A 387 -13.41 -14.91 7.31
N GLY A 388 -12.73 -15.86 7.99
CA GLY A 388 -12.89 -16.07 9.42
C GLY A 388 -12.36 -14.90 10.24
N GLU A 389 -11.19 -14.41 9.89
CA GLU A 389 -10.49 -13.32 10.59
C GLU A 389 -11.15 -11.97 10.35
N ALA A 390 -11.61 -11.69 9.13
CA ALA A 390 -12.25 -10.43 8.78
C ALA A 390 -13.46 -10.07 9.68
N LYS A 391 -14.15 -11.08 10.22
CA LYS A 391 -15.32 -10.89 11.12
C LYS A 391 -14.94 -10.43 12.53
N THR A 392 -13.71 -10.64 12.94
CA THR A 392 -13.23 -10.40 14.30
C THR A 392 -12.14 -9.32 14.37
N ILE A 393 -11.83 -8.69 13.25
CA ILE A 393 -10.90 -7.55 13.19
C ILE A 393 -11.39 -6.44 14.13
N PRO A 394 -10.55 -5.97 15.07
CA PRO A 394 -10.92 -4.86 15.93
C PRO A 394 -11.09 -3.57 15.12
N GLN A 395 -12.08 -2.78 15.48
CA GLN A 395 -12.29 -1.47 14.88
C GLN A 395 -11.21 -0.51 15.38
N ALA A 396 -10.19 -0.25 14.55
CA ALA A 396 -9.13 0.70 14.88
C ALA A 396 -9.66 2.13 14.97
N VAL A 397 -9.26 2.83 16.03
CA VAL A 397 -9.45 4.28 16.15
C VAL A 397 -8.34 4.95 15.35
N LEU A 398 -8.71 5.61 14.26
CA LEU A 398 -7.77 6.35 13.42
C LEU A 398 -7.65 7.80 13.84
N GLY A 399 -6.43 8.30 13.79
CA GLY A 399 -6.12 9.71 13.99
C GLY A 399 -5.46 10.37 12.78
N PRO A 400 -5.44 11.72 12.75
CA PRO A 400 -4.97 12.47 11.58
C PRO A 400 -3.47 12.31 11.31
N LYS A 401 -2.70 11.77 12.25
CA LYS A 401 -1.24 11.58 12.13
C LYS A 401 -0.80 10.12 12.26
N ASP A 402 -1.72 9.17 12.09
CA ASP A 402 -1.40 7.72 12.16
C ASP A 402 -0.23 7.34 11.27
N GLY A 403 -0.23 7.80 10.03
CA GLY A 403 0.85 7.55 9.10
C GLY A 403 2.19 8.10 9.58
N VAL A 404 2.21 9.32 10.12
CA VAL A 404 3.43 9.94 10.63
C VAL A 404 3.97 9.19 11.85
N ILE A 405 3.09 8.76 12.76
CA ILE A 405 3.48 7.99 13.95
C ILE A 405 4.05 6.63 13.54
N LYS A 406 3.32 5.90 12.71
CA LYS A 406 3.75 4.60 12.15
C LYS A 406 5.12 4.68 11.48
N ASP A 407 5.30 5.65 10.57
CA ASP A 407 6.51 5.80 9.78
C ASP A 407 7.72 6.21 10.65
N SER A 408 7.49 7.08 11.66
CA SER A 408 8.53 7.48 12.60
C SER A 408 9.02 6.31 13.45
N ILE A 409 8.11 5.51 13.99
CA ILE A 409 8.46 4.33 14.79
C ILE A 409 9.15 3.28 13.91
N SER A 410 8.60 2.98 12.74
CA SER A 410 9.17 2.01 11.80
C SER A 410 10.60 2.40 11.37
N THR A 411 10.86 3.70 11.14
CA THR A 411 12.18 4.22 10.82
C THR A 411 13.18 3.93 11.94
N GLN A 412 12.79 4.10 13.19
CA GLN A 412 13.69 3.86 14.29
C GLN A 412 13.89 2.36 14.59
N ILE A 413 12.89 1.52 14.34
CA ILE A 413 13.07 0.06 14.35
C ILE A 413 14.10 -0.35 13.28
N ASN A 414 14.00 0.17 12.08
CA ASN A 414 14.98 -0.08 11.02
C ASN A 414 16.39 0.40 11.41
N ASN A 415 16.52 1.51 12.15
CA ASN A 415 17.80 1.97 12.69
C ASN A 415 18.37 1.01 13.77
N MET A 416 17.51 0.39 14.60
CA MET A 416 17.96 -0.68 15.51
C MET A 416 18.53 -1.87 14.75
N GLU A 417 17.85 -2.31 13.68
CA GLU A 417 18.27 -3.47 12.88
C GLU A 417 19.54 -3.21 12.06
N GLN A 418 19.62 -2.06 11.41
CA GLN A 418 20.66 -1.77 10.41
C GLN A 418 21.91 -1.11 11.03
N ARG A 419 21.72 -0.32 12.09
CA ARG A 419 22.79 0.52 12.67
C ARG A 419 23.13 0.11 14.09
N GLY A 420 22.35 -0.79 14.69
CA GLY A 420 22.52 -1.18 16.09
C GLY A 420 22.20 -0.06 17.08
N THR A 421 21.32 0.88 16.71
CA THR A 421 20.83 1.93 17.62
C THR A 421 20.19 1.27 18.84
N LYS A 422 20.49 1.77 20.03
CA LYS A 422 19.89 1.22 21.26
C LYS A 422 18.38 1.50 21.29
N PRO A 423 17.54 0.59 21.82
CA PRO A 423 16.09 0.77 21.83
C PRO A 423 15.65 2.08 22.49
N ASP A 424 16.24 2.49 23.60
CA ASP A 424 15.88 3.74 24.30
C ASP A 424 16.21 4.98 23.47
N ASP A 425 17.37 5.00 22.80
CA ASP A 425 17.77 6.11 21.93
C ASP A 425 16.88 6.17 20.69
N ALA A 426 16.52 5.01 20.12
CA ALA A 426 15.62 4.89 18.98
C ALA A 426 14.19 5.36 19.34
N TRP A 427 13.67 4.93 20.50
CA TRP A 427 12.36 5.36 20.98
C TRP A 427 12.30 6.89 21.20
N LYS A 428 13.33 7.43 21.86
CA LYS A 428 13.43 8.88 22.04
C LYS A 428 13.42 9.62 20.73
N ALA A 429 14.19 9.18 19.73
CA ALA A 429 14.21 9.81 18.41
C ALA A 429 12.86 9.71 17.67
N ALA A 430 12.14 8.57 17.81
CA ALA A 430 10.79 8.42 17.29
C ALA A 430 9.84 9.42 17.93
N THR A 431 9.79 9.46 19.27
CA THR A 431 8.87 10.33 20.01
C THR A 431 9.14 11.81 19.76
N GLU A 432 10.41 12.23 19.70
CA GLU A 432 10.78 13.62 19.36
C GLU A 432 10.28 14.02 17.94
N THR A 433 10.32 13.10 16.97
CA THR A 433 9.80 13.35 15.63
C THR A 433 8.29 13.43 15.62
N ILE A 434 7.63 12.50 16.31
CA ILE A 434 6.17 12.46 16.41
C ILE A 434 5.64 13.68 17.12
N ASP A 435 6.19 14.04 18.30
CA ASP A 435 5.74 15.19 19.11
C ASP A 435 5.80 16.51 18.32
N LYS A 436 6.82 16.68 17.46
CA LYS A 436 6.91 17.84 16.56
C LYS A 436 5.86 17.85 15.45
N ALA A 437 5.37 16.67 15.04
CA ALA A 437 4.41 16.56 13.94
C ALA A 437 2.96 16.67 14.40
N ILE A 438 2.69 16.34 15.69
CA ILE A 438 1.35 16.40 16.27
C ILE A 438 1.08 17.69 17.04
N GLY A 439 2.10 18.55 17.25
CA GLY A 439 2.01 19.88 17.87
C GLY A 439 2.32 19.88 19.31
#